data_700e7924268346699d3ad0e472484aa4
#
_entry.id   700e7924268346699d3ad0e472484aa4
#
_cell.length_a   1.000
_cell.length_b   1.000
_cell.length_c   1.000
_cell.angle_alpha   90.00
_cell.angle_beta   90.00
_cell.angle_gamma   90.00
#
_symmetry.space_group_name_H-M   'P 1'
#
loop_
_entity.id
_entity.type
_entity.pdbx_description
1 polymer ?
#
loop_
_entity_poly.entity_id
_entity_poly.type
_entity_poly.pdbx_seq_one_letter_code
_entity_poly.pdbx_strand_id
1 'polypeptide(L)'
;LTVRFRQRLKERLLGNLMVDLEMPLVPVLVSMELAGIGIDGDFFAEMRSKLIRELELIREDIFKLAGGDFNLNSTPQLRQVLFENLNLPIIKKTKTGPSTDGSVLEELAAKGHAVPRLMIDYRELEKLRSTYVDALPQLVHEETGRIHTSFNQTVAATGRLSSSDPNLQNIPIRTEIGREIRKGFVSQAGSV
;
A
#
# COMPACT_ATOMS: atom_id res chain seq x y z
N LEU A 1 28.51 -26.61 -4.34
CA LEU A 1 27.18 -26.13 -3.94
C LEU A 1 26.06 -26.87 -4.69
N THR A 2 26.12 -26.88 -6.03
CA THR A 2 25.07 -27.42 -6.93
C THR A 2 24.74 -28.90 -6.67
N VAL A 3 25.74 -29.76 -6.39
CA VAL A 3 25.53 -31.20 -6.12
C VAL A 3 24.69 -31.40 -4.85
N ARG A 4 25.00 -30.66 -3.76
CA ARG A 4 24.25 -30.74 -2.50
C ARG A 4 22.82 -30.27 -2.65
N PHE A 5 22.57 -29.20 -3.44
CA PHE A 5 21.21 -28.73 -3.68
C PHE A 5 20.39 -29.72 -4.50
N ARG A 6 20.95 -30.29 -5.57
CA ARG A 6 20.27 -31.32 -6.36
C ARG A 6 19.89 -32.54 -5.54
N GLN A 7 20.77 -32.99 -4.65
CA GLN A 7 20.47 -34.10 -3.75
C GLN A 7 19.31 -33.75 -2.80
N ARG A 8 19.33 -32.56 -2.16
CA ARG A 8 18.24 -32.10 -1.29
C ARG A 8 16.91 -31.95 -2.02
N LEU A 9 16.90 -31.44 -3.26
CA LEU A 9 15.69 -31.34 -4.06
C LEU A 9 15.11 -32.74 -4.35
N LYS A 10 15.97 -33.70 -4.65
CA LYS A 10 15.56 -35.10 -4.87
C LYS A 10 14.98 -35.73 -3.62
N GLU A 11 15.66 -35.59 -2.47
CA GLU A 11 15.20 -36.09 -1.17
C GLU A 11 13.84 -35.51 -0.75
N ARG A 12 13.54 -34.27 -1.16
CA ARG A 12 12.28 -33.58 -0.87
C ARG A 12 11.22 -33.71 -1.97
N LEU A 13 11.48 -34.47 -3.02
CA LEU A 13 10.62 -34.63 -4.19
C LEU A 13 10.29 -33.32 -4.92
N LEU A 14 11.19 -32.32 -4.83
CA LEU A 14 11.03 -31.00 -5.44
C LEU A 14 11.78 -30.84 -6.79
N GLY A 15 12.38 -31.92 -7.32
CA GLY A 15 13.14 -31.88 -8.55
C GLY A 15 12.34 -31.41 -9.75
N ASN A 16 11.14 -31.96 -9.94
CA ASN A 16 10.26 -31.56 -11.04
C ASN A 16 9.78 -30.11 -10.90
N LEU A 17 9.38 -29.69 -9.70
CA LEU A 17 9.01 -28.29 -9.46
C LEU A 17 10.15 -27.34 -9.90
N MET A 18 11.38 -27.64 -9.53
CA MET A 18 12.54 -26.82 -9.89
C MET A 18 12.79 -26.77 -11.39
N VAL A 19 12.68 -27.91 -12.07
CA VAL A 19 13.04 -28.02 -13.51
C VAL A 19 11.88 -27.56 -14.41
N ASP A 20 10.64 -27.91 -14.05
CA ASP A 20 9.48 -27.72 -14.94
C ASP A 20 8.79 -26.37 -14.70
N LEU A 21 9.00 -25.73 -13.55
CA LEU A 21 8.36 -24.46 -13.19
C LEU A 21 9.36 -23.36 -12.81
N GLU A 22 10.14 -23.56 -11.75
CA GLU A 22 10.94 -22.47 -11.16
C GLU A 22 12.03 -21.96 -12.12
N MET A 23 12.78 -22.87 -12.75
CA MET A 23 13.85 -22.48 -13.67
C MET A 23 13.35 -21.89 -14.98
N PRO A 24 12.28 -22.41 -15.64
CA PRO A 24 11.69 -21.79 -16.81
C PRO A 24 11.06 -20.42 -16.56
N LEU A 25 10.60 -20.15 -15.32
CA LEU A 25 10.03 -18.86 -14.93
C LEU A 25 11.10 -17.75 -14.85
N VAL A 26 12.35 -18.07 -14.52
CA VAL A 26 13.42 -17.06 -14.36
C VAL A 26 13.58 -16.15 -15.60
N PRO A 27 13.75 -16.66 -16.84
CA PRO A 27 13.87 -15.78 -18.01
C PRO A 27 12.61 -14.95 -18.28
N VAL A 28 11.42 -15.44 -17.92
CA VAL A 28 10.18 -14.68 -18.03
C VAL A 28 10.20 -13.48 -17.08
N LEU A 29 10.57 -13.72 -15.81
CA LEU A 29 10.67 -12.65 -14.82
C LEU A 29 11.74 -11.62 -15.19
N VAL A 30 12.91 -12.06 -15.68
CA VAL A 30 13.94 -11.16 -16.19
C VAL A 30 13.40 -10.27 -17.31
N SER A 31 12.64 -10.86 -18.26
CA SER A 31 12.03 -10.08 -19.34
C SER A 31 11.01 -9.07 -18.83
N MET A 32 10.20 -9.44 -17.83
CA MET A 32 9.24 -8.53 -17.19
C MET A 32 9.92 -7.38 -16.44
N GLU A 33 10.99 -7.68 -15.68
CA GLU A 33 11.77 -6.68 -14.96
C GLU A 33 12.45 -5.69 -15.91
N LEU A 34 13.04 -6.19 -17.00
CA LEU A 34 13.66 -5.35 -18.02
C LEU A 34 12.65 -4.52 -18.80
N ALA A 35 11.49 -5.08 -19.11
CA ALA A 35 10.40 -4.35 -19.78
C ALA A 35 9.84 -3.23 -18.90
N GLY A 36 9.72 -3.45 -17.59
CA GLY A 36 9.09 -2.51 -16.67
C GLY A 36 7.61 -2.23 -17.00
N ILE A 37 7.01 -1.27 -16.32
CA ILE A 37 5.62 -0.85 -16.53
C ILE A 37 5.54 0.67 -16.72
N GLY A 38 4.75 1.11 -17.72
CA GLY A 38 4.49 2.53 -17.96
C GLY A 38 3.45 3.09 -17.00
N ILE A 39 3.59 4.38 -16.68
CA ILE A 39 2.56 5.12 -15.96
C ILE A 39 2.24 6.43 -16.70
N ASP A 40 1.02 6.90 -16.53
CA ASP A 40 0.55 8.20 -16.99
C ASP A 40 0.83 9.25 -15.91
N GLY A 41 1.86 10.08 -16.12
CA GLY A 41 2.28 11.09 -15.17
C GLY A 41 1.24 12.19 -14.96
N ASP A 42 0.52 12.60 -16.01
CA ASP A 42 -0.52 13.61 -15.92
C ASP A 42 -1.71 13.11 -15.12
N PHE A 43 -2.13 11.86 -15.35
CA PHE A 43 -3.15 11.19 -14.55
C PHE A 43 -2.80 11.17 -13.06
N PHE A 44 -1.56 10.80 -12.73
CA PHE A 44 -1.10 10.78 -11.33
C PHE A 44 -1.05 12.20 -10.72
N ALA A 45 -0.68 13.22 -11.47
CA ALA A 45 -0.69 14.63 -11.02
C ALA A 45 -2.12 15.13 -10.73
N GLU A 46 -3.08 14.82 -11.61
CA GLU A 46 -4.50 15.14 -11.39
C GLU A 46 -5.06 14.40 -10.16
N MET A 47 -4.77 13.12 -10.05
CA MET A 47 -5.20 12.30 -8.91
C MET A 47 -4.63 12.80 -7.59
N ARG A 48 -3.34 13.19 -7.57
CA ARG A 48 -2.71 13.84 -6.42
C ARG A 48 -3.47 15.10 -6.00
N SER A 49 -3.80 15.95 -6.95
CA SER A 49 -4.52 17.18 -6.69
C SER A 49 -5.94 16.93 -6.13
N LYS A 50 -6.61 15.91 -6.64
CA LYS A 50 -7.93 15.46 -6.13
C LYS A 50 -7.82 14.98 -4.69
N LEU A 51 -6.89 14.07 -4.39
CA LEU A 51 -6.72 13.50 -3.05
C LEU A 51 -6.31 14.55 -2.01
N ILE A 52 -5.46 15.52 -2.37
CA ILE A 52 -5.09 16.62 -1.48
C ILE A 52 -6.35 17.42 -1.09
N ARG A 53 -7.23 17.75 -2.05
CA ARG A 53 -8.47 18.48 -1.73
C ARG A 53 -9.40 17.67 -0.81
N GLU A 54 -9.56 16.38 -1.06
CA GLU A 54 -10.38 15.51 -0.21
C GLU A 54 -9.80 15.39 1.21
N LEU A 55 -8.49 15.23 1.34
CA LEU A 55 -7.81 15.20 2.64
C LEU A 55 -7.97 16.51 3.42
N GLU A 56 -7.91 17.66 2.73
CA GLU A 56 -8.14 18.97 3.36
C GLU A 56 -9.56 19.09 3.91
N LEU A 57 -10.58 18.70 3.15
CA LEU A 57 -11.97 18.71 3.61
C LEU A 57 -12.17 17.82 4.84
N ILE A 58 -11.66 16.59 4.81
CA ILE A 58 -11.75 15.69 5.96
C ILE A 58 -11.00 16.27 7.17
N ARG A 59 -9.84 16.87 6.95
CA ARG A 59 -9.06 17.53 8.01
C ARG A 59 -9.83 18.65 8.67
N GLU A 60 -10.44 19.54 7.89
CA GLU A 60 -11.27 20.64 8.41
C GLU A 60 -12.44 20.14 9.24
N ASP A 61 -13.12 19.10 8.77
CA ASP A 61 -14.24 18.50 9.51
C ASP A 61 -13.79 17.85 10.82
N ILE A 62 -12.63 17.16 10.81
CA ILE A 62 -12.02 16.62 12.04
C ILE A 62 -11.72 17.75 13.02
N PHE A 63 -11.09 18.85 12.58
CA PHE A 63 -10.74 19.98 13.45
C PHE A 63 -11.94 20.68 14.04
N LYS A 64 -13.01 20.87 13.26
CA LYS A 64 -14.28 21.40 13.75
C LYS A 64 -14.87 20.54 14.87
N LEU A 65 -14.87 19.22 14.67
CA LEU A 65 -15.42 18.27 15.64
C LEU A 65 -14.50 18.06 16.87
N ALA A 66 -13.21 18.18 16.69
CA ALA A 66 -12.21 18.07 17.77
C ALA A 66 -12.11 19.33 18.64
N GLY A 67 -12.63 20.47 18.14
CA GLY A 67 -12.56 21.77 18.83
C GLY A 67 -11.21 22.47 18.70
N GLY A 68 -10.39 22.10 17.74
CA GLY A 68 -9.08 22.71 17.46
C GLY A 68 -8.19 21.89 16.56
N ASP A 69 -7.12 22.51 16.09
CA ASP A 69 -6.14 21.94 15.18
C ASP A 69 -5.15 21.04 15.94
N PHE A 70 -4.77 19.94 15.31
CA PHE A 70 -3.72 19.06 15.80
C PHE A 70 -3.09 18.27 14.64
N ASN A 71 -1.94 17.64 14.86
CA ASN A 71 -1.33 16.79 13.85
C ASN A 71 -2.04 15.43 13.79
N LEU A 72 -2.83 15.21 12.72
CA LEU A 72 -3.59 13.97 12.48
C LEU A 72 -2.70 12.70 12.39
N ASN A 73 -1.44 12.87 11.99
CA ASN A 73 -0.46 11.79 11.92
C ASN A 73 0.26 11.54 13.27
N SER A 74 0.02 12.38 14.28
CA SER A 74 0.58 12.23 15.62
C SER A 74 -0.30 11.36 16.49
N THR A 75 0.10 10.11 16.74
CA THR A 75 -0.60 9.21 17.65
C THR A 75 -0.81 9.79 19.06
N PRO A 76 0.15 10.49 19.69
CA PRO A 76 -0.07 11.15 20.99
C PRO A 76 -1.15 12.22 20.95
N GLN A 77 -1.13 13.12 19.95
CA GLN A 77 -2.13 14.18 19.82
C GLN A 77 -3.53 13.63 19.53
N LEU A 78 -3.64 12.67 18.62
CA LEU A 78 -4.91 12.00 18.35
C LEU A 78 -5.46 11.30 19.60
N ARG A 79 -4.60 10.67 20.41
CA ARG A 79 -4.99 10.05 21.68
C ARG A 79 -5.58 11.07 22.63
N GLN A 80 -4.92 12.22 22.80
CA GLN A 80 -5.41 13.31 23.64
C GLN A 80 -6.77 13.80 23.15
N VAL A 81 -6.94 14.03 21.87
CA VAL A 81 -8.22 14.47 21.28
C VAL A 81 -9.32 13.45 21.54
N LEU A 82 -9.09 12.17 21.23
CA LEU A 82 -10.15 11.15 21.35
C LEU A 82 -10.54 10.88 22.81
N PHE A 83 -9.56 10.73 23.72
CA PHE A 83 -9.83 10.19 25.05
C PHE A 83 -9.84 11.24 26.16
N GLU A 84 -9.23 12.41 25.97
CA GLU A 84 -9.22 13.50 26.95
C GLU A 84 -10.20 14.62 26.54
N ASN A 85 -10.16 15.11 25.30
CA ASN A 85 -11.00 16.22 24.87
C ASN A 85 -12.44 15.74 24.57
N LEU A 86 -12.59 14.68 23.79
CA LEU A 86 -13.90 14.13 23.39
C LEU A 86 -14.44 13.08 24.37
N ASN A 87 -13.65 12.69 25.39
CA ASN A 87 -14.03 11.71 26.40
C ASN A 87 -14.59 10.40 25.85
N LEU A 88 -14.04 9.90 24.72
CA LEU A 88 -14.49 8.66 24.13
C LEU A 88 -14.09 7.44 24.98
N PRO A 89 -14.85 6.33 24.93
CA PRO A 89 -14.52 5.14 25.71
C PRO A 89 -13.21 4.52 25.25
N ILE A 90 -12.38 4.11 26.20
CA ILE A 90 -11.12 3.43 25.94
C ILE A 90 -11.40 1.96 25.63
N ILE A 91 -11.24 1.56 24.38
CA ILE A 91 -11.48 0.20 23.91
C ILE A 91 -10.28 -0.72 24.23
N LYS A 92 -9.06 -0.22 23.98
CA LYS A 92 -7.83 -1.00 24.13
C LYS A 92 -6.70 -0.12 24.68
N LYS A 93 -5.89 -0.70 25.55
CA LYS A 93 -4.67 -0.04 26.07
C LYS A 93 -3.41 -0.70 25.53
N THR A 94 -2.39 0.11 25.29
CA THR A 94 -1.03 -0.31 24.97
C THR A 94 -0.10 0.08 26.12
N LYS A 95 1.17 -0.30 26.04
CA LYS A 95 2.18 0.10 27.05
C LYS A 95 2.32 1.63 27.21
N THR A 96 1.99 2.38 26.15
CA THR A 96 2.14 3.85 26.12
C THR A 96 0.82 4.60 26.28
N GLY A 97 -0.29 3.91 26.60
CA GLY A 97 -1.62 4.50 26.82
C GLY A 97 -2.71 3.94 25.93
N PRO A 98 -3.88 4.60 25.82
CA PRO A 98 -4.98 4.15 24.95
C PRO A 98 -4.54 3.98 23.50
N SER A 99 -4.98 2.89 22.84
CA SER A 99 -4.68 2.64 21.44
C SER A 99 -5.53 3.51 20.51
N THR A 100 -4.97 3.91 19.38
CA THR A 100 -5.65 4.57 18.27
C THR A 100 -5.45 3.78 16.97
N ASP A 101 -5.27 2.45 17.06
CA ASP A 101 -5.14 1.59 15.89
C ASP A 101 -6.45 1.49 15.09
N GLY A 102 -6.38 0.92 13.88
CA GLY A 102 -7.53 0.84 12.99
C GLY A 102 -8.74 0.17 13.63
N SER A 103 -8.55 -0.95 14.33
CA SER A 103 -9.63 -1.70 14.97
C SER A 103 -10.33 -0.92 16.08
N VAL A 104 -9.58 -0.09 16.82
CA VAL A 104 -10.14 0.81 17.85
C VAL A 104 -10.95 1.92 17.21
N LEU A 105 -10.45 2.53 16.14
CA LEU A 105 -11.20 3.57 15.42
C LEU A 105 -12.46 3.00 14.78
N GLU A 106 -12.40 1.81 14.21
CA GLU A 106 -13.57 1.11 13.64
C GLU A 106 -14.66 0.84 14.70
N GLU A 107 -14.27 0.36 15.89
CA GLU A 107 -15.22 0.12 16.98
C GLU A 107 -15.84 1.42 17.50
N LEU A 108 -15.05 2.48 17.63
CA LEU A 108 -15.56 3.80 18.01
C LEU A 108 -16.50 4.39 16.94
N ALA A 109 -16.16 4.24 15.66
CA ALA A 109 -16.99 4.67 14.54
C ALA A 109 -18.33 3.90 14.51
N ALA A 110 -18.30 2.58 14.76
CA ALA A 110 -19.51 1.75 14.87
C ALA A 110 -20.42 2.16 16.04
N LYS A 111 -19.86 2.77 17.10
CA LYS A 111 -20.63 3.38 18.20
C LYS A 111 -21.18 4.78 17.88
N GLY A 112 -20.99 5.27 16.65
CA GLY A 112 -21.52 6.55 16.18
C GLY A 112 -20.61 7.76 16.39
N HIS A 113 -19.34 7.57 16.77
CA HIS A 113 -18.42 8.68 16.96
C HIS A 113 -17.85 9.16 15.62
N ALA A 114 -18.08 10.43 15.27
CA ALA A 114 -17.76 11.00 13.96
C ALA A 114 -16.23 11.15 13.74
N VAL A 115 -15.48 11.64 14.72
CA VAL A 115 -14.02 11.84 14.57
C VAL A 115 -13.27 10.53 14.27
N PRO A 116 -13.50 9.40 14.96
CA PRO A 116 -12.92 8.11 14.58
C PRO A 116 -13.25 7.68 13.15
N ARG A 117 -14.49 7.92 12.69
CA ARG A 117 -14.90 7.60 11.32
C ARG A 117 -14.09 8.39 10.31
N LEU A 118 -14.03 9.70 10.46
CA LEU A 118 -13.25 10.59 9.59
C LEU A 118 -11.75 10.27 9.64
N MET A 119 -11.22 9.86 10.79
CA MET A 119 -9.83 9.44 10.93
C MET A 119 -9.50 8.16 10.14
N ILE A 120 -10.44 7.22 10.02
CA ILE A 120 -10.29 6.03 9.17
C ILE A 120 -10.18 6.47 7.71
N ASP A 121 -11.13 7.28 7.25
CA ASP A 121 -11.18 7.79 5.88
C ASP A 121 -9.92 8.61 5.54
N TYR A 122 -9.50 9.50 6.44
CA TYR A 122 -8.26 10.28 6.30
C TYR A 122 -7.01 9.39 6.17
N ARG A 123 -6.86 8.39 7.05
CA ARG A 123 -5.69 7.49 7.03
C ARG A 123 -5.64 6.62 5.77
N GLU A 124 -6.79 6.17 5.29
CA GLU A 124 -6.86 5.39 4.05
C GLU A 124 -6.41 6.24 2.86
N LEU A 125 -6.98 7.43 2.70
CA LEU A 125 -6.63 8.36 1.62
C LEU A 125 -5.16 8.78 1.67
N GLU A 126 -4.66 9.15 2.85
CA GLU A 126 -3.28 9.57 3.05
C GLU A 126 -2.28 8.45 2.75
N LYS A 127 -2.61 7.22 3.14
CA LYS A 127 -1.81 6.04 2.79
C LYS A 127 -1.78 5.81 1.28
N LEU A 128 -2.91 5.89 0.61
CA LEU A 128 -3.00 5.72 -0.84
C LEU A 128 -2.22 6.80 -1.58
N ARG A 129 -2.39 8.05 -1.17
CA ARG A 129 -1.66 9.20 -1.72
C ARG A 129 -0.15 9.02 -1.57
N SER A 130 0.32 8.84 -0.35
CA SER A 130 1.76 8.79 -0.04
C SER A 130 2.45 7.55 -0.60
N THR A 131 1.79 6.38 -0.54
CA THR A 131 2.40 5.10 -0.94
C THR A 131 2.41 4.89 -2.46
N TYR A 132 1.41 5.42 -3.16
CA TYR A 132 1.26 5.16 -4.60
C TYR A 132 1.27 6.44 -5.43
N VAL A 133 0.40 7.40 -5.14
CA VAL A 133 0.19 8.55 -6.02
C VAL A 133 1.39 9.50 -6.01
N ASP A 134 1.99 9.75 -4.86
CA ASP A 134 3.21 10.55 -4.74
C ASP A 134 4.48 9.76 -5.07
N ALA A 135 4.53 8.47 -4.71
CA ALA A 135 5.74 7.67 -4.81
C ALA A 135 5.99 7.10 -6.22
N LEU A 136 4.96 6.56 -6.89
CA LEU A 136 5.15 5.89 -8.19
C LEU A 136 5.76 6.79 -9.27
N PRO A 137 5.34 8.06 -9.46
CA PRO A 137 5.97 8.93 -10.45
C PRO A 137 7.46 9.18 -10.21
N GLN A 138 7.91 9.14 -8.95
CA GLN A 138 9.32 9.35 -8.59
C GLN A 138 10.21 8.12 -8.89
N LEU A 139 9.60 6.96 -9.15
CA LEU A 139 10.29 5.72 -9.44
C LEU A 139 10.42 5.44 -10.95
N VAL A 140 9.96 6.36 -11.79
CA VAL A 140 10.12 6.27 -13.24
C VAL A 140 11.60 6.43 -13.58
N HIS A 141 12.17 5.41 -14.22
CA HIS A 141 13.56 5.44 -14.64
C HIS A 141 13.74 6.40 -15.82
N GLU A 142 14.70 7.32 -15.74
CA GLU A 142 14.88 8.39 -16.72
C GLU A 142 15.11 7.88 -18.15
N GLU A 143 15.91 6.82 -18.33
CA GLU A 143 16.26 6.31 -19.65
C GLU A 143 15.12 5.52 -20.30
N THR A 144 14.30 4.79 -19.50
CA THR A 144 13.26 3.90 -20.03
C THR A 144 11.88 4.55 -20.01
N GLY A 145 11.67 5.58 -19.18
CA GLY A 145 10.36 6.18 -18.93
C GLY A 145 9.40 5.22 -18.21
N ARG A 146 9.91 4.17 -17.55
CA ARG A 146 9.10 3.10 -16.96
C ARG A 146 9.53 2.80 -15.53
N ILE A 147 8.64 2.21 -14.76
CA ILE A 147 8.95 1.68 -13.43
C ILE A 147 9.40 0.24 -13.58
N HIS A 148 10.52 -0.10 -12.95
CA HIS A 148 11.07 -1.45 -12.90
C HIS A 148 10.95 -1.97 -11.47
N THR A 149 10.30 -3.12 -11.29
CA THR A 149 10.18 -3.82 -10.02
C THR A 149 11.03 -5.09 -10.05
N SER A 150 11.43 -5.62 -8.92
CA SER A 150 12.08 -6.91 -8.81
C SER A 150 11.08 -7.98 -8.38
N PHE A 151 11.08 -9.14 -9.04
CA PHE A 151 10.24 -10.27 -8.69
C PHE A 151 11.00 -11.34 -7.92
N ASN A 152 10.42 -11.85 -6.83
CA ASN A 152 11.01 -12.89 -5.98
C ASN A 152 10.12 -14.13 -5.97
N GLN A 153 10.72 -15.28 -6.31
CA GLN A 153 10.06 -16.59 -6.33
C GLN A 153 10.05 -17.28 -4.95
N THR A 154 10.93 -16.89 -4.03
CA THR A 154 11.24 -17.66 -2.81
C THR A 154 10.76 -17.01 -1.51
N VAL A 155 10.12 -15.84 -1.57
CA VAL A 155 9.73 -15.09 -0.37
C VAL A 155 8.40 -15.58 0.20
N ALA A 156 7.40 -15.85 -0.65
CA ALA A 156 6.07 -16.25 -0.20
C ALA A 156 5.98 -17.76 -0.01
N ALA A 157 5.66 -18.21 1.21
CA ALA A 157 5.46 -19.61 1.53
C ALA A 157 4.30 -20.30 0.75
N THR A 158 3.43 -19.49 0.15
CA THR A 158 2.27 -19.95 -0.63
C THR A 158 2.60 -20.27 -2.10
N GLY A 159 3.85 -20.09 -2.55
CA GLY A 159 4.25 -20.21 -3.95
C GLY A 159 3.85 -19.01 -4.83
N ARG A 160 3.32 -17.92 -4.26
CA ARG A 160 3.09 -16.67 -5.00
C ARG A 160 4.41 -15.95 -5.22
N LEU A 161 4.54 -15.26 -6.35
CA LEU A 161 5.58 -14.27 -6.54
C LEU A 161 5.36 -13.11 -5.56
N SER A 162 6.44 -12.49 -5.13
CA SER A 162 6.39 -11.17 -4.50
C SER A 162 7.13 -10.16 -5.36
N SER A 163 6.72 -8.90 -5.31
CA SER A 163 7.45 -7.81 -5.95
C SER A 163 8.00 -6.84 -4.92
N SER A 164 9.14 -6.24 -5.21
CA SER A 164 9.80 -5.25 -4.36
C SER A 164 10.44 -4.15 -5.22
N ASP A 165 10.60 -2.99 -4.62
CA ASP A 165 11.31 -1.84 -5.15
C ASP A 165 10.83 -1.35 -6.55
N PRO A 166 9.51 -1.00 -6.68
CA PRO A 166 8.43 -0.96 -5.71
C PRO A 166 7.61 -2.25 -5.62
N ASN A 167 6.86 -2.43 -4.50
CA ASN A 167 5.88 -3.51 -4.42
C ASN A 167 4.60 -3.14 -5.16
N LEU A 168 4.46 -3.59 -6.41
CA LEU A 168 3.30 -3.33 -7.27
C LEU A 168 2.11 -4.26 -6.99
N GLN A 169 2.31 -5.36 -6.24
CA GLN A 169 1.24 -6.31 -5.93
C GLN A 169 0.30 -5.83 -4.81
N ASN A 170 0.74 -4.85 -4.00
CA ASN A 170 -0.04 -4.32 -2.89
C ASN A 170 -0.98 -3.17 -3.27
N ILE A 171 -1.08 -2.81 -4.54
CA ILE A 171 -2.02 -1.77 -5.00
C ILE A 171 -3.45 -2.25 -4.73
N PRO A 172 -4.25 -1.52 -3.94
CA PRO A 172 -5.58 -1.95 -3.55
C PRO A 172 -6.51 -2.15 -4.75
N ILE A 173 -7.40 -3.16 -4.64
CA ILE A 173 -8.40 -3.45 -5.68
C ILE A 173 -9.84 -3.34 -5.16
N ARG A 174 -10.01 -3.29 -3.84
CA ARG A 174 -11.33 -3.30 -3.21
C ARG A 174 -11.94 -1.91 -3.12
N THR A 175 -11.12 -0.88 -2.90
CA THR A 175 -11.58 0.50 -2.83
C THR A 175 -11.71 1.13 -4.21
N GLU A 176 -12.58 2.12 -4.34
CA GLU A 176 -12.77 2.86 -5.59
C GLU A 176 -11.47 3.58 -6.02
N ILE A 177 -10.82 4.27 -5.08
CA ILE A 177 -9.56 4.98 -5.31
C ILE A 177 -8.44 4.00 -5.69
N GLY A 178 -8.36 2.83 -5.05
CA GLY A 178 -7.39 1.81 -5.41
C GLY A 178 -7.58 1.31 -6.86
N ARG A 179 -8.83 1.19 -7.32
CA ARG A 179 -9.16 0.89 -8.73
C ARG A 179 -8.80 2.05 -9.66
N GLU A 180 -8.99 3.30 -9.21
CA GLU A 180 -8.57 4.48 -9.98
C GLU A 180 -7.04 4.53 -10.15
N ILE A 181 -6.25 4.28 -9.11
CA ILE A 181 -4.78 4.23 -9.21
C ILE A 181 -4.32 3.28 -10.31
N ARG A 182 -5.00 2.15 -10.49
CA ARG A 182 -4.66 1.17 -11.53
C ARG A 182 -4.85 1.70 -12.95
N LYS A 183 -5.74 2.65 -13.18
CA LYS A 183 -5.95 3.27 -14.50
C LYS A 183 -4.75 4.11 -14.95
N GLY A 184 -3.93 4.54 -14.00
CA GLY A 184 -2.68 5.27 -14.28
C GLY A 184 -1.54 4.39 -14.80
N PHE A 185 -1.70 3.05 -14.80
CA PHE A 185 -0.74 2.15 -15.44
C PHE A 185 -1.13 1.96 -16.91
N VAL A 186 -0.17 2.21 -17.80
CA VAL A 186 -0.42 2.22 -19.24
C VAL A 186 0.49 1.23 -19.96
N SER A 187 -0.07 0.60 -21.00
CA SER A 187 0.72 -0.21 -21.93
C SER A 187 1.38 0.69 -22.98
N GLN A 188 2.44 0.19 -23.62
CA GLN A 188 2.96 0.84 -24.83
C GLN A 188 1.94 0.75 -25.97
N ALA A 189 1.97 1.74 -26.87
CA ALA A 189 1.18 1.70 -28.08
C ALA A 189 1.46 0.39 -28.85
N GLY A 190 0.42 -0.38 -29.15
CA GLY A 190 0.52 -1.67 -29.82
C GLY A 190 0.73 -2.89 -28.89
N SER A 191 0.74 -2.69 -27.56
CA SER A 191 0.72 -3.77 -26.57
C SER A 191 -0.68 -3.89 -25.94
N VAL A 192 -1.06 -5.11 -25.54
CA VAL A 192 -2.33 -5.39 -24.84
C VAL A 192 -2.09 -5.46 -23.36
#